data_f5cdf0cbfd360e01cb095ffaf7e8f701
#
_entry.id   f5cdf0cbfd360e01cb095ffaf7e8f701
#
_cell.length_a   1.000
_cell.length_b   1.000
_cell.length_c   1.000
_cell.angle_alpha   90.00
_cell.angle_beta   90.00
_cell.angle_gamma   90.00
#
_symmetry.space_group_name_H-M   'P 1'
#
loop_
_entity.id
_entity.type
_entity.pdbx_description
1 polymer ?
#
loop_
_entity_poly.entity_id
_entity_poly.type
_entity_poly.pdbx_seq_one_letter_code
_entity_poly.pdbx_strand_id
1 'polypeptide(L)'
;QGAQAQGHHEDSRKRVEMSKGCCCSGGRSCCFPDPERRRIEIDFLYLDLSACTRCVGADASLDAAIADVSTVLKAAGFDVVVNKVNITSKELAIKHQLMSSPTIRVNGRDIAPDVKESPCESCGDLCGSTVDCRVWTHDGQEQTVPPKELIVNAILREVYSGAPRQAQDAGGYRLPRNLEAFFNGR
;
A
#
# COMPACT_ATOMS: atom_id res chain seq x y z
N GLN A 1 43.46 -61.72 -1.83
CA GLN A 1 43.37 -61.85 -3.29
C GLN A 1 42.01 -61.29 -3.77
N GLY A 2 42.08 -60.33 -4.67
CA GLY A 2 41.12 -60.03 -5.72
C GLY A 2 40.27 -58.79 -5.45
N ALA A 3 40.76 -57.62 -5.78
CA ALA A 3 40.48 -56.81 -6.97
C ALA A 3 39.01 -56.27 -7.00
N GLN A 4 38.82 -54.98 -6.72
CA GLN A 4 38.58 -53.83 -7.65
C GLN A 4 37.33 -53.95 -8.55
N ALA A 5 36.42 -53.02 -8.43
CA ALA A 5 35.95 -52.20 -9.55
C ALA A 5 35.20 -50.95 -9.04
N GLN A 6 35.75 -49.82 -9.45
CA GLN A 6 35.15 -48.50 -9.33
C GLN A 6 34.04 -48.36 -10.37
N GLY A 7 32.90 -47.78 -9.98
CA GLY A 7 31.85 -47.35 -10.90
C GLY A 7 31.50 -45.91 -10.63
N HIS A 8 32.11 -45.01 -11.40
CA HIS A 8 31.72 -43.60 -11.49
C HIS A 8 30.38 -43.52 -12.17
N HIS A 9 29.39 -42.98 -11.47
CA HIS A 9 28.14 -42.54 -12.10
C HIS A 9 28.18 -41.02 -12.19
N GLU A 10 28.63 -40.55 -13.35
CA GLU A 10 28.51 -39.16 -13.75
C GLU A 10 27.02 -38.87 -14.09
N ASP A 11 26.35 -38.19 -13.20
CA ASP A 11 25.02 -37.63 -13.43
C ASP A 11 25.18 -36.37 -14.29
N SER A 12 25.11 -36.54 -15.60
CA SER A 12 25.10 -35.48 -16.59
C SER A 12 23.76 -34.74 -16.51
N ARG A 13 23.67 -33.76 -15.63
CA ARG A 13 22.60 -32.75 -15.67
C ARG A 13 22.76 -31.93 -16.95
N LYS A 14 22.05 -32.31 -17.96
CA LYS A 14 21.87 -31.50 -19.18
C LYS A 14 21.18 -30.21 -18.81
N ARG A 15 21.99 -29.17 -18.70
CA ARG A 15 21.54 -27.78 -18.68
C ARG A 15 20.89 -27.52 -20.03
N VAL A 16 19.58 -27.42 -20.05
CA VAL A 16 18.86 -26.93 -21.23
C VAL A 16 19.12 -25.43 -21.33
N GLU A 17 20.14 -25.07 -22.10
CA GLU A 17 20.31 -23.72 -22.60
C GLU A 17 19.17 -23.47 -23.58
N MET A 18 18.15 -22.71 -23.11
CA MET A 18 17.16 -22.15 -24.01
C MET A 18 17.85 -21.12 -24.89
N SER A 19 18.18 -21.54 -26.07
CA SER A 19 18.68 -20.73 -27.17
C SER A 19 17.71 -19.56 -27.42
N LYS A 20 18.22 -18.34 -27.24
CA LYS A 20 17.59 -17.10 -27.73
C LYS A 20 17.70 -17.10 -29.27
N GLY A 21 16.78 -17.76 -29.91
CA GLY A 21 16.68 -17.76 -31.36
C GLY A 21 15.22 -17.56 -31.76
N CYS A 22 14.77 -16.33 -31.83
CA CYS A 22 13.50 -15.99 -32.47
C CYS A 22 13.73 -16.00 -34.00
N CYS A 23 13.49 -17.13 -34.67
CA CYS A 23 13.47 -17.24 -36.11
C CYS A 23 12.10 -16.89 -36.66
N CYS A 24 11.80 -15.60 -36.82
CA CYS A 24 10.67 -15.15 -37.62
C CYS A 24 11.20 -14.52 -38.93
N SER A 25 11.32 -15.34 -39.96
CA SER A 25 11.49 -14.87 -41.34
C SER A 25 10.15 -14.32 -41.85
N GLY A 26 9.91 -13.05 -41.61
CA GLY A 26 8.69 -12.37 -42.09
C GLY A 26 8.21 -11.27 -41.13
N GLY A 27 8.69 -10.12 -41.31
CA GLY A 27 8.31 -8.75 -40.92
C GLY A 27 7.23 -8.44 -39.90
N ARG A 28 6.93 -9.34 -38.95
CA ARG A 28 6.07 -9.02 -37.78
C ARG A 28 6.80 -9.50 -36.52
N SER A 29 7.21 -8.56 -35.71
CA SER A 29 7.81 -8.80 -34.41
C SER A 29 6.85 -9.65 -33.55
N CYS A 30 7.24 -10.91 -33.29
CA CYS A 30 6.53 -11.81 -32.37
C CYS A 30 6.91 -11.55 -30.91
N CYS A 31 7.68 -10.50 -30.64
CA CYS A 31 7.92 -10.04 -29.29
C CYS A 31 6.65 -9.32 -28.84
N PHE A 32 5.70 -10.06 -28.24
CA PHE A 32 4.68 -9.44 -27.41
C PHE A 32 5.45 -8.66 -26.33
N PRO A 33 5.23 -7.35 -26.19
CA PRO A 33 5.73 -6.67 -25.01
C PRO A 33 5.21 -7.45 -23.81
N ASP A 34 6.11 -7.73 -22.88
CA ASP A 34 5.72 -8.29 -21.57
C ASP A 34 4.53 -7.45 -21.10
N PRO A 35 3.36 -8.04 -20.83
CA PRO A 35 2.20 -7.24 -20.50
C PRO A 35 2.57 -6.37 -19.30
N GLU A 36 2.64 -5.05 -19.51
CA GLU A 36 2.98 -4.10 -18.45
C GLU A 36 2.08 -4.45 -17.25
N ARG A 37 2.71 -4.93 -16.18
CA ARG A 37 1.98 -5.29 -14.97
C ARG A 37 1.25 -4.06 -14.48
N ARG A 38 -0.04 -4.19 -14.29
CA ARG A 38 -0.87 -3.12 -13.77
C ARG A 38 -0.43 -2.80 -12.34
N ARG A 39 -0.19 -1.53 -12.05
CA ARG A 39 0.30 -1.10 -10.74
C ARG A 39 -0.85 -0.63 -9.88
N ILE A 40 -0.92 -1.15 -8.65
CA ILE A 40 -1.79 -0.67 -7.59
C ILE A 40 -0.93 0.12 -6.61
N GLU A 41 -1.22 1.40 -6.46
CA GLU A 41 -0.52 2.26 -5.51
C GLU A 41 -1.34 2.42 -4.24
N ILE A 42 -0.68 2.20 -3.10
CA ILE A 42 -1.28 2.37 -1.78
C ILE A 42 -0.48 3.44 -1.06
N ASP A 43 -1.13 4.54 -0.70
CA ASP A 43 -0.52 5.60 0.08
C ASP A 43 -1.01 5.49 1.53
N PHE A 44 -0.08 5.37 2.47
CA PHE A 44 -0.33 5.44 3.89
C PHE A 44 0.24 6.75 4.44
N LEU A 45 -0.65 7.65 4.83
CA LEU A 45 -0.31 8.98 5.34
C LEU A 45 -0.51 8.99 6.85
N TYR A 46 0.51 9.38 7.60
CA TYR A 46 0.48 9.35 9.06
C TYR A 46 1.26 10.52 9.68
N LEU A 47 0.91 10.88 10.92
CA LEU A 47 1.60 11.91 11.68
C LEU A 47 2.79 11.37 12.47
N ASP A 48 2.61 10.22 13.15
CA ASP A 48 3.65 9.66 13.99
C ASP A 48 3.48 8.13 14.17
N LEU A 49 4.54 7.37 13.94
CA LEU A 49 4.60 5.93 14.17
C LEU A 49 5.39 5.56 15.44
N SER A 50 5.98 6.54 16.13
CA SER A 50 6.74 6.25 17.35
C SER A 50 5.87 6.25 18.61
N ALA A 51 4.84 7.10 18.64
CA ALA A 51 4.00 7.29 19.81
C ALA A 51 2.50 7.13 19.52
N CYS A 52 2.03 7.43 18.31
CA CYS A 52 0.60 7.37 18.01
C CYS A 52 0.10 5.93 17.82
N THR A 53 -0.63 5.40 18.80
CA THR A 53 -1.17 4.04 18.79
C THR A 53 -2.09 3.76 17.61
N ARG A 54 -2.88 4.76 17.15
CA ARG A 54 -3.75 4.61 15.97
C ARG A 54 -2.95 4.50 14.67
N CYS A 55 -1.89 5.30 14.52
CA CYS A 55 -1.01 5.22 13.35
C CYS A 55 -0.27 3.88 13.30
N VAL A 56 0.27 3.42 14.44
CA VAL A 56 0.94 2.12 14.56
C VAL A 56 -0.03 0.97 14.26
N GLY A 57 -1.23 1.00 14.82
CA GLY A 57 -2.26 -0.01 14.56
C GLY A 57 -2.70 -0.04 13.10
N ALA A 58 -2.88 1.13 12.47
CA ALA A 58 -3.24 1.22 11.06
C ALA A 58 -2.12 0.71 10.13
N ASP A 59 -0.86 0.99 10.48
CA ASP A 59 0.31 0.48 9.75
C ASP A 59 0.36 -1.06 9.80
N ALA A 60 0.22 -1.63 10.97
CA ALA A 60 0.21 -3.09 11.15
C ALA A 60 -0.97 -3.76 10.41
N SER A 61 -2.16 -3.15 10.47
CA SER A 61 -3.34 -3.65 9.76
C SER A 61 -3.16 -3.59 8.24
N LEU A 62 -2.54 -2.52 7.73
CA LEU A 62 -2.21 -2.38 6.32
C LEU A 62 -1.21 -3.44 5.86
N ASP A 63 -0.12 -3.65 6.60
CA ASP A 63 0.89 -4.65 6.26
C ASP A 63 0.28 -6.06 6.24
N ALA A 64 -0.59 -6.38 7.21
CA ALA A 64 -1.32 -7.65 7.24
C ALA A 64 -2.26 -7.82 6.04
N ALA A 65 -3.00 -6.77 5.66
CA ALA A 65 -3.87 -6.78 4.50
C ALA A 65 -3.10 -7.02 3.19
N ILE A 66 -1.96 -6.34 3.02
CA ILE A 66 -1.08 -6.50 1.86
C ILE A 66 -0.51 -7.91 1.79
N ALA A 67 -0.06 -8.48 2.91
CA ALA A 67 0.45 -9.84 2.96
C ALA A 67 -0.59 -10.86 2.47
N ASP A 68 -1.86 -10.69 2.84
CA ASP A 68 -2.94 -11.59 2.43
C ASP A 68 -3.27 -11.49 0.94
N VAL A 69 -3.25 -10.29 0.35
CA VAL A 69 -3.70 -10.10 -1.05
C VAL A 69 -2.58 -10.13 -2.07
N SER A 70 -1.32 -9.89 -1.68
CA SER A 70 -0.20 -9.70 -2.60
C SER A 70 0.03 -10.87 -3.54
N THR A 71 -0.08 -12.09 -3.05
CA THR A 71 0.12 -13.30 -3.87
C THR A 71 -0.95 -13.42 -4.94
N VAL A 72 -2.21 -13.17 -4.60
CA VAL A 72 -3.35 -13.23 -5.52
C VAL A 72 -3.24 -12.13 -6.56
N LEU A 73 -2.93 -10.90 -6.13
CA LEU A 73 -2.78 -9.76 -7.03
C LEU A 73 -1.63 -9.98 -8.02
N LYS A 74 -0.50 -10.49 -7.54
CA LYS A 74 0.65 -10.83 -8.39
C LYS A 74 0.30 -11.90 -9.42
N ALA A 75 -0.43 -12.94 -9.02
CA ALA A 75 -0.91 -13.98 -9.93
C ALA A 75 -1.90 -13.41 -10.97
N ALA A 76 -2.70 -12.39 -10.61
CA ALA A 76 -3.61 -11.69 -11.49
C ALA A 76 -2.95 -10.59 -12.36
N GLY A 77 -1.61 -10.45 -12.31
CA GLY A 77 -0.84 -9.50 -13.13
C GLY A 77 -0.79 -8.08 -12.57
N PHE A 78 -0.98 -7.91 -11.25
CA PHE A 78 -0.82 -6.62 -10.58
C PHE A 78 0.43 -6.59 -9.72
N ASP A 79 1.11 -5.46 -9.70
CA ASP A 79 2.17 -5.15 -8.75
C ASP A 79 1.65 -4.13 -7.74
N VAL A 80 1.83 -4.40 -6.45
CA VAL A 80 1.45 -3.50 -5.36
C VAL A 80 2.65 -2.67 -4.96
N VAL A 81 2.46 -1.35 -4.94
CA VAL A 81 3.45 -0.37 -4.48
C VAL A 81 2.89 0.35 -3.27
N VAL A 82 3.61 0.33 -2.16
CA VAL A 82 3.20 0.98 -0.90
C VAL A 82 4.10 2.18 -0.63
N ASN A 83 3.48 3.34 -0.45
CA ASN A 83 4.14 4.58 -0.09
C ASN A 83 3.72 4.95 1.33
N LYS A 84 4.62 4.80 2.31
CA LYS A 84 4.40 5.25 3.69
C LYS A 84 4.98 6.65 3.84
N VAL A 85 4.12 7.65 4.07
CA VAL A 85 4.49 9.07 4.10
C VAL A 85 4.24 9.65 5.48
N ASN A 86 5.32 10.01 6.16
CA ASN A 86 5.23 10.75 7.41
C ASN A 86 4.96 12.23 7.12
N ILE A 87 3.81 12.72 7.54
CA ILE A 87 3.40 14.11 7.38
C ILE A 87 3.91 14.93 8.55
N THR A 88 5.08 15.49 8.40
CA THR A 88 5.81 16.21 9.44
C THR A 88 5.56 17.72 9.46
N SER A 89 4.86 18.27 8.45
CA SER A 89 4.60 19.69 8.35
C SER A 89 3.26 20.01 7.69
N LYS A 90 2.79 21.25 7.85
CA LYS A 90 1.57 21.77 7.21
C LYS A 90 1.67 21.71 5.69
N GLU A 91 2.84 22.01 5.14
CA GLU A 91 3.11 22.00 3.68
C GLU A 91 2.94 20.58 3.13
N LEU A 92 3.43 19.57 3.86
CA LEU A 92 3.23 18.17 3.47
C LEU A 92 1.75 17.75 3.60
N ALA A 93 1.06 18.20 4.65
CA ALA A 93 -0.36 17.94 4.79
C ALA A 93 -1.18 18.54 3.64
N ILE A 94 -0.84 19.77 3.22
CA ILE A 94 -1.46 20.45 2.08
C ILE A 94 -1.11 19.71 0.78
N LYS A 95 0.16 19.41 0.56
CA LYS A 95 0.62 18.68 -0.63
C LYS A 95 -0.10 17.36 -0.83
N HIS A 96 -0.30 16.62 0.25
CA HIS A 96 -0.97 15.31 0.22
C HIS A 96 -2.47 15.38 0.51
N GLN A 97 -3.04 16.60 0.69
CA GLN A 97 -4.45 16.83 1.01
C GLN A 97 -4.93 15.92 2.15
N LEU A 98 -4.17 15.87 3.24
CA LEU A 98 -4.48 15.03 4.39
C LEU A 98 -5.68 15.60 5.13
N MET A 99 -6.79 14.85 5.22
CA MET A 99 -7.99 15.27 5.94
C MET A 99 -7.93 14.88 7.42
N SER A 100 -7.40 13.72 7.72
CA SER A 100 -7.25 13.18 9.07
C SER A 100 -6.14 12.13 9.10
N SER A 101 -5.58 11.84 10.26
CA SER A 101 -4.51 10.85 10.43
C SER A 101 -4.96 9.70 11.33
N PRO A 102 -4.59 8.45 10.97
CA PRO A 102 -3.94 8.02 9.73
C PRO A 102 -4.90 7.94 8.54
N THR A 103 -4.39 8.05 7.32
CA THR A 103 -5.17 7.88 6.09
C THR A 103 -4.55 6.83 5.19
N ILE A 104 -5.39 5.96 4.61
CA ILE A 104 -5.00 4.95 3.62
C ILE A 104 -5.74 5.26 2.32
N ARG A 105 -5.00 5.32 1.21
CA ARG A 105 -5.57 5.50 -0.13
C ARG A 105 -5.11 4.39 -1.05
N VAL A 106 -5.99 3.93 -1.92
CA VAL A 106 -5.67 3.01 -3.01
C VAL A 106 -5.92 3.71 -4.33
N ASN A 107 -4.90 3.79 -5.17
CA ASN A 107 -4.94 4.55 -6.43
C ASN A 107 -5.44 6.00 -6.27
N GLY A 108 -5.05 6.65 -5.18
CA GLY A 108 -5.43 8.01 -4.83
C GLY A 108 -6.78 8.15 -4.14
N ARG A 109 -7.59 7.09 -4.03
CA ARG A 109 -8.90 7.10 -3.37
C ARG A 109 -8.79 6.68 -1.92
N ASP A 110 -9.39 7.46 -1.03
CA ASP A 110 -9.49 7.10 0.38
C ASP A 110 -10.34 5.83 0.54
N ILE A 111 -9.88 4.87 1.36
CA ILE A 111 -10.59 3.61 1.59
C ILE A 111 -11.90 3.80 2.37
N ALA A 112 -12.03 4.92 3.10
CA ALA A 112 -13.21 5.32 3.85
C ALA A 112 -13.43 6.84 3.69
N PRO A 113 -14.12 7.29 2.63
CA PRO A 113 -14.25 8.71 2.31
C PRO A 113 -15.03 9.51 3.36
N ASP A 114 -15.91 8.87 4.12
CA ASP A 114 -16.62 9.49 5.25
C ASP A 114 -15.66 9.58 6.43
N VAL A 115 -14.94 10.72 6.52
CA VAL A 115 -13.95 10.94 7.58
C VAL A 115 -14.68 11.26 8.90
N LYS A 116 -14.47 10.38 9.88
CA LYS A 116 -14.85 10.58 11.27
C LYS A 116 -13.60 10.70 12.14
N GLU A 117 -13.71 11.43 13.22
CA GLU A 117 -12.62 11.71 14.14
C GLU A 117 -13.07 11.60 15.58
N SER A 118 -12.12 11.26 16.46
CA SER A 118 -12.31 11.33 17.91
C SER A 118 -11.01 11.68 18.62
N PRO A 119 -11.06 12.18 19.86
CA PRO A 119 -9.87 12.52 20.61
C PRO A 119 -8.83 11.39 20.63
N CYS A 120 -7.57 11.75 20.43
CA CYS A 120 -6.43 10.86 20.43
C CYS A 120 -5.43 11.30 21.49
N GLU A 121 -5.37 10.58 22.61
CA GLU A 121 -4.45 10.88 23.72
C GLU A 121 -2.99 10.91 23.24
N SER A 122 -2.56 9.90 22.49
CA SER A 122 -1.16 9.82 22.00
C SER A 122 -0.76 11.03 21.15
N CYS A 123 -1.65 11.56 20.31
CA CYS A 123 -1.36 12.78 19.53
C CYS A 123 -1.47 14.03 20.39
N GLY A 124 -2.37 14.05 21.35
CA GLY A 124 -2.49 15.12 22.35
C GLY A 124 -1.22 15.27 23.18
N ASP A 125 -0.65 14.17 23.65
CA ASP A 125 0.60 14.16 24.41
C ASP A 125 1.79 14.65 23.59
N LEU A 126 1.83 14.34 22.29
CA LEU A 126 2.90 14.78 21.39
C LEU A 126 2.90 16.30 21.15
N CYS A 127 1.75 16.96 21.17
CA CYS A 127 1.63 18.39 20.84
C CYS A 127 1.15 19.25 22.00
N GLY A 128 0.87 18.66 23.16
CA GLY A 128 0.40 19.38 24.35
C GLY A 128 -1.00 19.99 24.19
N SER A 129 -1.82 19.48 23.26
CA SER A 129 -3.17 19.97 23.00
C SER A 129 -4.10 18.81 22.60
N THR A 130 -5.41 19.01 22.73
CA THR A 130 -6.38 18.01 22.25
C THR A 130 -6.33 17.93 20.73
N VAL A 131 -6.07 16.73 20.21
CA VAL A 131 -6.03 16.43 18.78
C VAL A 131 -6.95 15.27 18.48
N ASP A 132 -7.79 15.43 17.49
CA ASP A 132 -8.64 14.38 16.98
C ASP A 132 -7.92 13.59 15.89
N CYS A 133 -8.02 12.28 15.95
CA CYS A 133 -7.49 11.36 14.94
C CYS A 133 -8.62 10.54 14.33
N ARG A 134 -8.35 9.98 13.18
CA ARG A 134 -9.32 9.24 12.40
C ARG A 134 -9.92 8.06 13.15
N VAL A 135 -11.21 7.86 12.91
CA VAL A 135 -12.01 6.70 13.27
C VAL A 135 -12.53 6.06 11.99
N TRP A 136 -12.53 4.75 11.95
CA TRP A 136 -12.92 3.95 10.79
C TRP A 136 -14.28 3.31 11.04
N THR A 137 -15.21 3.47 10.11
CA THR A 137 -16.51 2.79 10.19
C THR A 137 -16.48 1.55 9.30
N HIS A 138 -16.75 0.39 9.87
CA HIS A 138 -16.89 -0.87 9.15
C HIS A 138 -18.03 -1.68 9.78
N ASP A 139 -18.96 -2.17 8.94
CA ASP A 139 -20.15 -2.91 9.35
C ASP A 139 -20.96 -2.20 10.44
N GLY A 140 -21.05 -0.87 10.35
CA GLY A 140 -21.77 -0.02 11.30
C GLY A 140 -21.07 0.21 12.63
N GLN A 141 -19.86 -0.30 12.82
CA GLN A 141 -19.05 -0.12 14.02
C GLN A 141 -17.92 0.88 13.80
N GLU A 142 -17.65 1.71 14.79
CA GLU A 142 -16.53 2.64 14.77
C GLU A 142 -15.31 2.02 15.47
N GLN A 143 -14.15 2.11 14.82
CA GLN A 143 -12.89 1.55 15.29
C GLN A 143 -11.77 2.58 15.14
N THR A 144 -10.86 2.62 16.10
CA THR A 144 -9.70 3.54 16.07
C THR A 144 -8.57 3.02 15.19
N VAL A 145 -8.60 1.74 14.86
CA VAL A 145 -7.69 1.07 13.91
C VAL A 145 -8.52 0.49 12.77
N PRO A 146 -8.13 0.69 11.50
CA PRO A 146 -8.90 0.12 10.39
C PRO A 146 -8.84 -1.40 10.43
N PRO A 147 -9.97 -2.11 10.37
CA PRO A 147 -9.95 -3.55 10.26
C PRO A 147 -9.30 -3.97 8.94
N LYS A 148 -8.59 -5.08 8.98
CA LYS A 148 -7.90 -5.64 7.81
C LYS A 148 -8.85 -5.86 6.64
N GLU A 149 -10.04 -6.32 6.92
CA GLU A 149 -11.12 -6.59 5.94
C GLU A 149 -11.51 -5.34 5.17
N LEU A 150 -11.59 -4.18 5.83
CA LEU A 150 -11.87 -2.90 5.18
C LEU A 150 -10.79 -2.56 4.14
N ILE A 151 -9.53 -2.76 4.49
CA ILE A 151 -8.39 -2.48 3.62
C ILE A 151 -8.38 -3.46 2.44
N VAL A 152 -8.52 -4.76 2.71
CA VAL A 152 -8.58 -5.80 1.67
C VAL A 152 -9.71 -5.51 0.67
N ASN A 153 -10.92 -5.22 1.16
CA ASN A 153 -12.07 -4.90 0.32
C ASN A 153 -11.83 -3.66 -0.55
N ALA A 154 -11.17 -2.63 0.00
CA ALA A 154 -10.83 -1.44 -0.76
C ALA A 154 -9.82 -1.73 -1.88
N ILE A 155 -8.76 -2.50 -1.60
CA ILE A 155 -7.77 -2.92 -2.59
C ILE A 155 -8.46 -3.72 -3.72
N LEU A 156 -9.24 -4.74 -3.38
CA LEU A 156 -9.92 -5.57 -4.37
C LEU A 156 -10.94 -4.77 -5.19
N ARG A 157 -11.65 -3.84 -4.58
CA ARG A 157 -12.57 -2.95 -5.29
C ARG A 157 -11.84 -2.12 -6.35
N GLU A 158 -10.71 -1.51 -6.00
CA GLU A 158 -9.93 -0.71 -6.95
C GLU A 158 -9.32 -1.56 -8.08
N VAL A 159 -8.91 -2.79 -7.77
CA VAL A 159 -8.39 -3.73 -8.78
C VAL A 159 -9.45 -4.11 -9.82
N TYR A 160 -10.68 -4.37 -9.38
CA TYR A 160 -11.74 -4.91 -10.24
C TYR A 160 -12.73 -3.86 -10.73
N SER A 161 -12.73 -2.63 -10.19
CA SER A 161 -13.60 -1.55 -10.66
C SER A 161 -13.28 -1.06 -12.07
N GLY A 162 -12.03 -1.27 -12.53
CA GLY A 162 -11.54 -0.68 -13.79
C GLY A 162 -11.53 0.85 -13.78
N ALA A 163 -11.77 1.48 -12.64
CA ALA A 163 -11.82 2.92 -12.52
C ALA A 163 -10.42 3.54 -12.73
N PRO A 164 -10.30 4.64 -13.46
CA PRO A 164 -9.03 5.33 -13.62
C PRO A 164 -8.55 5.85 -12.26
N ARG A 165 -7.21 5.92 -12.09
CA ARG A 165 -6.60 6.51 -10.90
C ARG A 165 -7.18 7.90 -10.65
N GLN A 166 -7.54 8.19 -9.42
CA GLN A 166 -8.04 9.50 -9.05
C GLN A 166 -6.85 10.46 -8.91
N ALA A 167 -6.80 11.47 -9.77
CA ALA A 167 -5.90 12.60 -9.57
C ALA A 167 -6.38 13.40 -8.35
N GLN A 168 -5.44 13.83 -7.50
CA GLN A 168 -5.78 14.75 -6.42
C GLN A 168 -6.12 16.10 -7.04
N ASP A 169 -7.37 16.53 -6.87
CA ASP A 169 -7.82 17.82 -7.38
C ASP A 169 -7.23 18.92 -6.49
N ALA A 170 -6.37 19.76 -7.06
CA ALA A 170 -5.67 20.82 -6.30
C ALA A 170 -6.58 21.98 -5.88
N GLY A 171 -7.86 21.97 -6.33
CA GLY A 171 -8.81 23.05 -6.13
C GLY A 171 -9.67 22.83 -4.88
N GLY A 172 -9.42 23.62 -3.82
CA GLY A 172 -10.35 23.73 -2.70
C GLY A 172 -9.96 23.04 -1.39
N TYR A 173 -8.81 22.32 -1.34
CA TYR A 173 -8.34 21.79 -0.06
C TYR A 173 -8.00 22.88 0.93
N ARG A 174 -8.49 22.76 2.15
CA ARG A 174 -8.09 23.58 3.30
C ARG A 174 -7.60 22.64 4.40
N LEU A 175 -6.50 23.03 5.04
CA LEU A 175 -5.96 22.27 6.16
C LEU A 175 -7.01 22.14 7.27
N PRO A 176 -7.38 20.93 7.69
CA PRO A 176 -8.33 20.73 8.77
C PRO A 176 -7.81 21.26 10.12
N ARG A 177 -8.74 21.71 10.98
CA ARG A 177 -8.40 22.30 12.28
C ARG A 177 -7.63 21.36 13.20
N ASN A 178 -7.93 20.06 13.17
CA ASN A 178 -7.23 19.03 13.94
C ASN A 178 -5.74 18.96 13.56
N LEU A 179 -5.42 19.07 12.27
CA LEU A 179 -4.05 19.09 11.78
C LEU A 179 -3.36 20.43 12.07
N GLU A 180 -4.08 21.56 11.97
CA GLU A 180 -3.56 22.85 12.40
C GLU A 180 -3.17 22.83 13.88
N ALA A 181 -4.04 22.30 14.74
CA ALA A 181 -3.78 22.18 16.17
C ALA A 181 -2.54 21.33 16.44
N PHE A 182 -2.42 20.16 15.78
CA PHE A 182 -1.26 19.28 15.91
C PHE A 182 0.06 19.97 15.53
N PHE A 183 0.11 20.66 14.38
CA PHE A 183 1.33 21.32 13.93
C PHE A 183 1.67 22.61 14.66
N ASN A 184 0.71 23.26 15.33
CA ASN A 184 0.96 24.45 16.13
C ASN A 184 1.50 24.12 17.52
N GLY A 185 1.22 22.91 18.05
CA GLY A 185 1.67 22.47 19.37
C GLY A 185 3.01 21.74 19.38
N ARG A 186 3.60 21.50 18.19
CA ARG A 186 4.83 20.69 18.05
C ARG A 186 6.08 21.50 17.83
#